data_3fddccc0284e02979c45ee9a86e448e8
#
_entry.id   3fddccc0284e02979c45ee9a86e448e8
#
_cell.length_a   1.000
_cell.length_b   1.000
_cell.length_c   1.000
_cell.angle_alpha   90.00
_cell.angle_beta   90.00
_cell.angle_gamma   90.00
#
_symmetry.space_group_name_H-M   'P 1'
#
loop_
_entity.id
_entity.type
_entity.pdbx_description
1 polymer ?
#
loop_
_entity_poly.entity_id
_entity_poly.type
_entity_poly.pdbx_seq_one_letter_code
_entity_poly.pdbx_strand_id
1 'polypeptide(L)'
;MGKFPRFVAAMSFAMALPVIAAAQSNDANVLAYGEHLSGECTTCHRIDGTDNGIPPIIGWPLETFVAVMTSYKQGERTNQAMISVAQSLDEDQLNALGTYFSTLKPKE
;
A
#
# COMPACT_ATOMS: atom_id res chain seq x y z
N MET A 1 60.02 33.12 -30.35
CA MET A 1 58.91 32.27 -30.83
C MET A 1 58.58 31.25 -29.80
N GLY A 2 57.72 31.63 -28.87
CA GLY A 2 57.26 30.75 -27.81
C GLY A 2 56.01 30.05 -28.18
N LYS A 3 56.04 28.73 -28.35
CA LYS A 3 54.82 27.91 -28.39
C LYS A 3 54.38 27.63 -26.98
N PHE A 4 53.28 28.22 -26.55
CA PHE A 4 52.66 27.89 -25.29
C PHE A 4 51.78 26.66 -25.49
N PRO A 5 51.95 25.60 -24.69
CA PRO A 5 51.03 24.49 -24.74
C PRO A 5 49.69 24.94 -24.14
N ARG A 6 48.65 24.84 -24.95
CA ARG A 6 47.29 24.99 -24.46
C ARG A 6 46.94 23.73 -23.69
N PHE A 7 46.99 23.84 -22.36
CA PHE A 7 46.36 22.83 -21.52
C PHE A 7 44.84 23.01 -21.61
N VAL A 8 44.20 22.14 -22.34
CA VAL A 8 42.76 22.00 -22.27
C VAL A 8 42.46 21.18 -21.01
N ALA A 9 42.10 21.86 -19.95
CA ALA A 9 41.59 21.18 -18.76
C ALA A 9 40.21 20.62 -19.11
N ALA A 10 40.14 19.31 -19.34
CA ALA A 10 38.89 18.63 -19.44
C ALA A 10 38.27 18.55 -18.03
N MET A 11 37.34 19.45 -17.72
CA MET A 11 36.53 19.33 -16.54
C MET A 11 35.54 18.18 -16.76
N SER A 12 35.87 17.02 -16.21
CA SER A 12 34.89 15.92 -16.07
C SER A 12 33.87 16.32 -15.01
N PHE A 13 32.75 16.79 -15.46
CA PHE A 13 31.57 16.97 -14.61
C PHE A 13 31.02 15.58 -14.30
N ALA A 14 31.36 15.00 -13.14
CA ALA A 14 30.69 13.84 -12.62
C ALA A 14 29.32 14.29 -12.15
N MET A 15 28.27 14.10 -12.97
CA MET A 15 26.89 14.22 -12.52
C MET A 15 26.59 13.05 -11.57
N ALA A 16 26.69 13.34 -10.27
CA ALA A 16 26.13 12.46 -9.27
C ALA A 16 24.60 12.59 -9.36
N LEU A 17 23.93 11.59 -9.95
CA LEU A 17 22.48 11.49 -9.93
C LEU A 17 22.06 11.24 -8.48
N PRO A 18 21.12 12.03 -7.92
CA PRO A 18 20.60 11.71 -6.61
C PRO A 18 19.85 10.38 -6.71
N VAL A 19 20.30 9.40 -5.97
CA VAL A 19 19.55 8.16 -5.76
C VAL A 19 18.33 8.55 -4.92
N ILE A 20 17.18 8.67 -5.58
CA ILE A 20 15.94 8.97 -4.90
C ILE A 20 15.53 7.73 -4.14
N ALA A 21 15.69 7.74 -2.82
CA ALA A 21 15.14 6.72 -1.93
C ALA A 21 13.61 6.93 -1.76
N ALA A 22 12.87 6.96 -2.89
CA ALA A 22 11.43 7.22 -2.89
C ALA A 22 10.60 6.01 -2.44
N ALA A 23 11.18 4.79 -2.43
CA ALA A 23 10.44 3.56 -2.15
C ALA A 23 10.02 3.42 -0.67
N GLN A 24 10.84 3.90 0.28
CA GLN A 24 10.57 3.72 1.73
C GLN A 24 9.56 4.72 2.29
N SER A 25 9.48 5.93 1.76
CA SER A 25 8.47 6.92 2.17
C SER A 25 7.07 6.56 1.67
N ASN A 26 6.97 5.88 0.54
CA ASN A 26 5.68 5.42 0.01
C ASN A 26 5.07 4.32 0.87
N ASP A 27 5.86 3.37 1.36
CA ASP A 27 5.39 2.27 2.20
C ASP A 27 4.82 2.77 3.53
N ALA A 28 5.48 3.71 4.20
CA ALA A 28 5.00 4.32 5.44
C ALA A 28 3.71 5.12 5.23
N ASN A 29 3.59 5.86 4.13
CA ASN A 29 2.40 6.62 3.78
C ASN A 29 1.22 5.69 3.43
N VAL A 30 1.48 4.61 2.72
CA VAL A 30 0.47 3.60 2.37
C VAL A 30 -0.07 2.93 3.64
N LEU A 31 0.79 2.56 4.59
CA LEU A 31 0.39 1.99 5.87
C LEU A 31 -0.47 2.95 6.69
N ALA A 32 -0.06 4.20 6.81
CA ALA A 32 -0.81 5.23 7.53
C ALA A 32 -2.17 5.49 6.87
N TYR A 33 -2.22 5.50 5.55
CA TYR A 33 -3.47 5.65 4.80
C TYR A 33 -4.40 4.44 4.99
N GLY A 34 -3.85 3.23 4.93
CA GLY A 34 -4.61 2.00 5.21
C GLY A 34 -5.16 1.96 6.63
N GLU A 35 -4.37 2.37 7.62
CA GLU A 35 -4.82 2.49 9.00
C GLU A 35 -5.99 3.49 9.13
N HIS A 36 -5.87 4.64 8.51
CA HIS A 36 -6.93 5.64 8.50
C HIS A 36 -8.23 5.10 7.89
N LEU A 37 -8.13 4.43 6.74
CA LEU A 37 -9.28 3.84 6.06
C LEU A 37 -9.90 2.67 6.83
N SER A 38 -9.10 1.95 7.62
CA SER A 38 -9.53 0.72 8.31
C SER A 38 -10.62 0.95 9.36
N GLY A 39 -10.83 2.18 9.81
CA GLY A 39 -11.83 2.52 10.80
C GLY A 39 -13.25 2.07 10.41
N GLU A 40 -13.60 2.13 9.14
CA GLU A 40 -14.89 1.65 8.64
C GLU A 40 -15.00 0.13 8.62
N CYS A 41 -13.88 -0.56 8.44
CA CYS A 41 -13.84 -2.04 8.44
C CYS A 41 -13.97 -2.60 9.84
N THR A 42 -13.31 -1.99 10.81
CA THR A 42 -13.23 -2.48 12.19
C THR A 42 -14.49 -2.22 13.00
N THR A 43 -15.47 -1.54 12.45
CA THR A 43 -16.82 -1.47 13.06
C THR A 43 -17.55 -2.83 13.01
N CYS A 44 -17.22 -3.67 12.04
CA CYS A 44 -17.80 -5.01 11.85
C CYS A 44 -16.77 -6.12 11.99
N HIS A 45 -15.58 -5.95 11.43
CA HIS A 45 -14.49 -6.94 11.50
C HIS A 45 -13.59 -6.66 12.68
N ARG A 46 -13.45 -7.62 13.59
CA ARG A 46 -12.64 -7.43 14.78
C ARG A 46 -11.15 -7.41 14.46
N ILE A 47 -10.47 -6.36 14.91
CA ILE A 47 -9.04 -6.18 14.72
C ILE A 47 -8.17 -7.12 15.58
N ASP A 48 -8.75 -7.75 16.59
CA ASP A 48 -8.07 -8.75 17.41
C ASP A 48 -8.01 -10.14 16.77
N GLY A 49 -8.64 -10.31 15.60
CA GLY A 49 -8.66 -11.56 14.85
C GLY A 49 -9.69 -12.57 15.33
N THR A 50 -10.56 -12.21 16.27
CA THR A 50 -11.67 -13.10 16.68
C THR A 50 -12.82 -13.07 15.71
N ASP A 51 -13.43 -14.23 15.49
CA ASP A 51 -14.67 -14.37 14.72
C ASP A 51 -15.87 -14.20 15.65
N ASN A 52 -16.68 -13.19 15.38
CA ASN A 52 -17.93 -12.92 16.12
C ASN A 52 -19.17 -13.13 15.26
N GLY A 53 -19.09 -14.00 14.25
CA GLY A 53 -20.08 -14.17 13.20
C GLY A 53 -19.74 -13.37 11.93
N ILE A 54 -18.78 -12.43 12.02
CA ILE A 54 -18.18 -11.71 10.90
C ILE A 54 -16.71 -12.11 10.88
N PRO A 55 -16.17 -12.61 9.75
CA PRO A 55 -14.84 -13.21 9.73
C PRO A 55 -13.75 -12.16 9.98
N PRO A 56 -12.65 -12.54 10.64
CA PRO A 56 -11.48 -11.69 10.77
C PRO A 56 -10.80 -11.51 9.41
N ILE A 57 -10.24 -10.32 9.18
CA ILE A 57 -9.59 -9.95 7.91
C ILE A 57 -8.13 -9.55 8.11
N ILE A 58 -7.59 -9.70 9.29
CA ILE A 58 -6.20 -9.38 9.59
C ILE A 58 -5.26 -10.52 9.20
N GLY A 59 -4.03 -10.16 8.84
CA GLY A 59 -3.00 -11.12 8.48
C GLY A 59 -3.15 -11.76 7.10
N TRP A 60 -4.09 -11.30 6.30
CA TRP A 60 -4.23 -11.79 4.92
C TRP A 60 -3.12 -11.23 4.04
N PRO A 61 -2.57 -12.03 3.11
CA PRO A 61 -1.72 -11.48 2.06
C PRO A 61 -2.44 -10.39 1.28
N LEU A 62 -1.68 -9.36 0.88
CA LEU A 62 -2.24 -8.23 0.13
C LEU A 62 -3.05 -8.67 -1.10
N GLU A 63 -2.50 -9.58 -1.88
CA GLU A 63 -3.14 -10.08 -3.10
C GLU A 63 -4.48 -10.76 -2.81
N THR A 64 -4.56 -11.50 -1.72
CA THR A 64 -5.79 -12.16 -1.28
C THR A 64 -6.85 -11.14 -0.90
N PHE A 65 -6.47 -10.13 -0.11
CA PHE A 65 -7.39 -9.07 0.28
C PHE A 65 -7.96 -8.33 -0.93
N VAL A 66 -7.09 -7.90 -1.85
CA VAL A 66 -7.49 -7.18 -3.06
C VAL A 66 -8.38 -8.05 -3.94
N ALA A 67 -8.04 -9.34 -4.13
CA ALA A 67 -8.86 -10.25 -4.94
C ALA A 67 -10.25 -10.46 -4.36
N VAL A 68 -10.38 -10.66 -3.05
CA VAL A 68 -11.67 -10.82 -2.37
C VAL A 68 -12.50 -9.54 -2.47
N MET A 69 -11.93 -8.39 -2.20
CA MET A 69 -12.63 -7.11 -2.29
C MET A 69 -13.05 -6.78 -3.73
N THR A 70 -12.22 -7.10 -4.70
CA THR A 70 -12.56 -6.94 -6.12
C THR A 70 -13.73 -7.82 -6.52
N SER A 71 -13.80 -9.05 -6.01
CA SER A 71 -14.93 -9.95 -6.28
C SER A 71 -16.24 -9.43 -5.69
N TYR A 72 -16.22 -8.80 -4.53
CA TYR A 72 -17.38 -8.07 -4.01
C TYR A 72 -17.76 -6.88 -4.88
N LYS A 73 -16.77 -6.10 -5.27
CA LYS A 73 -16.96 -4.91 -6.12
C LYS A 73 -17.62 -5.24 -7.46
N GLN A 74 -17.29 -6.39 -8.02
CA GLN A 74 -17.82 -6.89 -9.29
C GLN A 74 -19.14 -7.65 -9.13
N GLY A 75 -19.64 -7.83 -7.92
CA GLY A 75 -20.87 -8.55 -7.65
C GLY A 75 -20.78 -10.08 -7.75
N GLU A 76 -19.55 -10.62 -7.74
CA GLU A 76 -19.30 -12.07 -7.77
C GLU A 76 -19.59 -12.75 -6.42
N ARG A 77 -19.63 -11.97 -5.34
CA ARG A 77 -20.02 -12.39 -4.00
C ARG A 77 -21.30 -11.68 -3.59
N THR A 78 -22.08 -12.30 -2.71
CA THR A 78 -23.49 -11.93 -2.48
C THR A 78 -23.75 -11.10 -1.23
N ASN A 79 -22.76 -10.86 -0.36
CA ASN A 79 -22.98 -10.06 0.84
C ASN A 79 -23.17 -8.58 0.49
N GLN A 80 -24.37 -8.05 0.69
CA GLN A 80 -24.72 -6.68 0.28
C GLN A 80 -23.94 -5.61 1.03
N ALA A 81 -23.64 -5.79 2.31
CA ALA A 81 -22.84 -4.84 3.07
C ALA A 81 -21.43 -4.74 2.50
N MET A 82 -20.80 -5.89 2.22
CA MET A 82 -19.45 -5.92 1.64
C MET A 82 -19.42 -5.44 0.19
N ILE A 83 -20.46 -5.69 -0.59
CA ILE A 83 -20.58 -5.13 -1.96
C ILE A 83 -20.61 -3.60 -1.88
N SER A 84 -21.39 -3.02 -1.01
CA SER A 84 -21.47 -1.57 -0.83
C SER A 84 -20.15 -0.97 -0.38
N VAL A 85 -19.49 -1.59 0.58
CA VAL A 85 -18.17 -1.14 1.04
C VAL A 85 -17.15 -1.22 -0.09
N ALA A 86 -17.06 -2.34 -0.79
CA ALA A 86 -16.09 -2.53 -1.88
C ALA A 86 -16.32 -1.54 -3.02
N GLN A 87 -17.56 -1.26 -3.38
CA GLN A 87 -17.90 -0.29 -4.43
C GLN A 87 -17.53 1.15 -4.08
N SER A 88 -17.41 1.48 -2.80
CA SER A 88 -17.00 2.80 -2.34
C SER A 88 -15.49 3.03 -2.37
N LEU A 89 -14.70 1.98 -2.59
CA LEU A 89 -13.24 2.00 -2.55
C LEU A 89 -12.64 1.92 -3.94
N ASP A 90 -11.65 2.74 -4.21
CA ASP A 90 -10.84 2.64 -5.41
C ASP A 90 -9.67 1.64 -5.23
N GLU A 91 -8.91 1.42 -6.28
CA GLU A 91 -7.81 0.47 -6.29
C GLU A 91 -6.70 0.86 -5.30
N ASP A 92 -6.35 2.13 -5.23
CA ASP A 92 -5.32 2.62 -4.30
C ASP A 92 -5.76 2.43 -2.84
N GLN A 93 -7.03 2.67 -2.55
CA GLN A 93 -7.62 2.45 -1.23
C GLN A 93 -7.64 0.96 -0.86
N LEU A 94 -7.99 0.09 -1.79
CA LEU A 94 -7.94 -1.36 -1.58
C LEU A 94 -6.51 -1.85 -1.31
N ASN A 95 -5.54 -1.34 -2.06
CA ASN A 95 -4.12 -1.65 -1.83
C ASN A 95 -3.63 -1.15 -0.47
N ALA A 96 -4.00 0.05 -0.07
CA ALA A 96 -3.63 0.60 1.23
C ALA A 96 -4.23 -0.20 2.39
N LEU A 97 -5.51 -0.53 2.31
CA LEU A 97 -6.19 -1.38 3.30
C LEU A 97 -5.56 -2.78 3.39
N GLY A 98 -5.35 -3.43 2.25
CA GLY A 98 -4.76 -4.77 2.21
C GLY A 98 -3.33 -4.78 2.74
N THR A 99 -2.55 -3.76 2.45
CA THR A 99 -1.19 -3.59 2.98
C THR A 99 -1.23 -3.43 4.50
N TYR A 100 -2.09 -2.58 5.02
CA TYR A 100 -2.26 -2.38 6.45
C TYR A 100 -2.70 -3.66 7.17
N PHE A 101 -3.79 -4.29 6.74
CA PHE A 101 -4.29 -5.50 7.38
C PHE A 101 -3.30 -6.67 7.32
N SER A 102 -2.47 -6.75 6.28
CA SER A 102 -1.45 -7.79 6.17
C SER A 102 -0.37 -7.71 7.26
N THR A 103 -0.17 -6.52 7.84
CA THR A 103 0.81 -6.30 8.93
C THR A 103 0.29 -6.69 10.29
N LEU A 104 -1.01 -6.86 10.44
CA LEU A 104 -1.65 -7.14 11.73
C LEU A 104 -1.63 -8.64 12.02
N LYS A 105 -1.48 -8.96 13.30
CA LYS A 105 -1.51 -10.34 13.80
C LYS A 105 -2.64 -10.50 14.81
N PRO A 106 -3.29 -11.68 14.85
CA PRO A 106 -4.25 -11.99 15.90
C PRO A 106 -3.61 -11.86 17.28
N LYS A 107 -4.37 -11.36 18.23
CA LYS A 107 -3.97 -11.41 19.64
C LYS A 107 -4.04 -12.86 20.12
N GLU A 108 -2.94 -13.30 20.70
CA GLU A 108 -2.87 -14.60 21.39
C GLU A 108 -3.59 -14.55 22.74
#